data_1fa03d9e95f76bc1739467b5deac3eaf
#
_entry.id   1fa03d9e95f76bc1739467b5deac3eaf
#
_cell.length_a   1.000
_cell.length_b   1.000
_cell.length_c   1.000
_cell.angle_alpha   90.00
_cell.angle_beta   90.00
_cell.angle_gamma   90.00
#
_symmetry.space_group_name_H-M   'P 1'
#
loop_
_entity.id
_entity.type
_entity.pdbx_description
1 polymer ?
#
loop_
_entity_poly.entity_id
_entity_poly.type
_entity_poly.pdbx_seq_one_letter_code
_entity_poly.pdbx_strand_id
1 'polypeptide(L)'
;MHPTFYMLEKELIEHKINTRLPLFIALCGFLLFVSLFFNGAAQHEFFFQMEVNGDVSDIHREFAQDLNSVIYFGAGLISLILSTLYIPKTLRKERQEGSSMFWRSMPVSNAMTHGVKLGFGLVVIPAICALLVLFADFLFWVLNVSSEQQLALIVEQQSLFYVLSNWLVFFGRMMLIALVLLPLATVTLAISQLVNSPLLVIFISSYAIKFLSVAVF
;
A
#
# COMPACT_ATOMS: atom_id res chain seq x y z
N MET A 1 -10.13 -11.54 25.50
CA MET A 1 -9.70 -10.96 24.21
C MET A 1 -10.56 -11.54 23.11
N HIS A 2 -10.96 -10.72 22.12
CA HIS A 2 -11.86 -11.17 21.04
C HIS A 2 -11.10 -12.14 20.09
N PRO A 3 -11.67 -13.27 19.67
CA PRO A 3 -11.00 -14.25 18.81
C PRO A 3 -10.51 -13.67 17.47
N THR A 4 -11.17 -12.63 16.97
CA THR A 4 -10.76 -11.89 15.76
C THR A 4 -9.36 -11.28 15.86
N PHE A 5 -8.97 -10.81 17.06
CA PHE A 5 -7.65 -10.18 17.26
C PHE A 5 -6.51 -11.20 17.13
N TYR A 6 -6.68 -12.38 17.71
CA TYR A 6 -5.71 -13.48 17.56
C TYR A 6 -5.56 -13.94 16.10
N MET A 7 -6.68 -13.95 15.36
CA MET A 7 -6.63 -14.32 13.94
C MET A 7 -5.89 -13.28 13.11
N LEU A 8 -6.07 -11.97 13.39
CA LEU A 8 -5.31 -10.90 12.73
C LEU A 8 -3.82 -10.94 13.07
N GLU A 9 -3.49 -11.17 14.33
CA GLU A 9 -2.10 -11.33 14.77
C GLU A 9 -1.42 -12.52 14.08
N LYS A 10 -2.12 -13.65 13.97
CA LYS A 10 -1.67 -14.80 13.20
C LYS A 10 -1.34 -14.43 11.74
N GLU A 11 -2.28 -13.76 11.05
CA GLU A 11 -2.07 -13.37 9.66
C GLU A 11 -0.85 -12.44 9.48
N LEU A 12 -0.61 -11.55 10.44
CA LEU A 12 0.60 -10.70 10.46
C LEU A 12 1.88 -11.52 10.60
N ILE A 13 1.89 -12.55 11.46
CA ILE A 13 3.06 -13.39 11.72
C ILE A 13 3.29 -14.34 10.54
N GLU A 14 2.25 -14.92 9.97
CA GLU A 14 2.38 -15.87 8.84
C GLU A 14 2.77 -15.20 7.52
N HIS A 15 2.26 -13.99 7.27
CA HIS A 15 2.51 -13.24 6.04
C HIS A 15 3.48 -12.07 6.25
N LYS A 16 4.68 -12.38 6.75
CA LYS A 16 5.73 -11.41 7.08
C LYS A 16 6.13 -10.47 5.94
N ILE A 17 5.92 -10.89 4.69
CA ILE A 17 6.26 -10.06 3.51
C ILE A 17 5.41 -8.78 3.46
N ASN A 18 4.16 -8.84 3.92
CA ASN A 18 3.23 -7.71 3.91
C ASN A 18 3.64 -6.59 4.88
N THR A 19 4.42 -6.93 5.91
CA THR A 19 4.97 -5.96 6.87
C THR A 19 6.43 -5.62 6.57
N ARG A 20 7.23 -6.61 6.15
CA ARG A 20 8.67 -6.41 5.91
C ARG A 20 8.95 -5.55 4.70
N LEU A 21 8.16 -5.69 3.61
CA LEU A 21 8.38 -4.93 2.39
C LEU A 21 8.11 -3.43 2.59
N PRO A 22 6.97 -2.98 3.17
CA PRO A 22 6.78 -1.57 3.51
C PRO A 22 7.82 -1.03 4.49
N LEU A 23 8.22 -1.83 5.49
CA LEU A 23 9.25 -1.44 6.46
C LEU A 23 10.62 -1.28 5.80
N PHE A 24 10.98 -2.14 4.86
CA PHE A 24 12.21 -2.03 4.08
C PHE A 24 12.22 -0.75 3.23
N ILE A 25 11.10 -0.43 2.60
CA ILE A 25 10.94 0.81 1.82
C ILE A 25 11.06 2.03 2.73
N ALA A 26 10.42 2.00 3.91
CA ALA A 26 10.54 3.06 4.91
C ALA A 26 12.02 3.25 5.36
N LEU A 27 12.75 2.16 5.56
CA LEU A 27 14.17 2.20 5.91
C LEU A 27 15.00 2.84 4.80
N CYS A 28 14.78 2.45 3.54
CA CYS A 28 15.47 3.04 2.39
C CYS A 28 15.16 4.55 2.27
N GLY A 29 13.89 4.93 2.42
CA GLY A 29 13.47 6.34 2.44
C GLY A 29 14.14 7.12 3.58
N PHE A 30 14.24 6.53 4.77
CA PHE A 30 14.93 7.14 5.90
C PHE A 30 16.43 7.33 5.65
N LEU A 31 17.10 6.35 5.04
CA LEU A 31 18.53 6.48 4.68
C LEU A 31 18.77 7.57 3.65
N LEU A 32 17.88 7.68 2.65
CA LEU A 32 17.93 8.79 1.67
C LEU A 32 17.71 10.14 2.37
N PHE A 33 16.74 10.22 3.27
CA PHE A 33 16.49 11.42 4.08
C PHE A 33 17.74 11.83 4.87
N VAL A 34 18.36 10.90 5.60
CA VAL A 34 19.59 11.15 6.38
C VAL A 34 20.72 11.64 5.46
N SER A 35 20.88 11.02 4.28
CA SER A 35 21.87 11.45 3.30
C SER A 35 21.63 12.87 2.82
N LEU A 36 20.39 13.24 2.52
CA LEU A 36 20.03 14.61 2.10
C LEU A 36 20.18 15.61 3.26
N PHE A 37 19.83 15.21 4.47
CA PHE A 37 19.89 16.10 5.64
C PHE A 37 21.31 16.50 6.02
N PHE A 38 22.28 15.57 5.92
CA PHE A 38 23.69 15.84 6.28
C PHE A 38 24.54 16.33 5.11
N ASN A 39 24.06 16.26 3.88
CA ASN A 39 24.84 16.62 2.70
C ASN A 39 24.33 17.94 2.06
N GLY A 40 24.74 19.07 2.64
CA GLY A 40 24.36 20.40 2.16
C GLY A 40 24.79 20.68 0.70
N ALA A 41 25.88 20.06 0.22
CA ALA A 41 26.31 20.19 -1.18
C ALA A 41 25.30 19.54 -2.15
N ALA A 42 24.75 18.38 -1.83
CA ALA A 42 23.74 17.73 -2.64
C ALA A 42 22.42 18.54 -2.69
N GLN A 43 22.10 19.27 -1.62
CA GLN A 43 20.96 20.18 -1.59
C GLN A 43 21.16 21.34 -2.57
N HIS A 44 22.34 21.92 -2.63
CA HIS A 44 22.66 23.04 -3.54
C HIS A 44 22.70 22.61 -5.02
N GLU A 45 23.25 21.43 -5.33
CA GLU A 45 23.27 20.93 -6.71
C GLU A 45 21.87 20.62 -7.25
N PHE A 46 21.01 20.05 -6.40
CA PHE A 46 19.62 19.78 -6.75
C PHE A 46 18.85 21.06 -7.05
N PHE A 47 19.11 22.10 -6.30
CA PHE A 47 18.52 23.42 -6.45
C PHE A 47 18.98 24.10 -7.74
N PHE A 48 20.28 24.08 -8.04
CA PHE A 48 20.88 24.72 -9.22
C PHE A 48 20.36 24.13 -10.53
N GLN A 49 20.11 22.82 -10.57
CA GLN A 49 19.55 22.18 -11.78
C GLN A 49 18.09 22.59 -12.05
N MET A 50 17.33 22.95 -11.04
CA MET A 50 15.96 23.44 -11.21
C MET A 50 15.89 24.91 -11.68
N GLU A 51 16.78 25.76 -11.18
CA GLU A 51 16.77 27.20 -11.45
C GLU A 51 17.11 27.56 -12.92
N VAL A 52 17.80 26.66 -13.63
CA VAL A 52 18.23 26.88 -15.03
C VAL A 52 17.09 26.74 -16.04
N ASN A 53 15.94 26.17 -15.69
CA ASN A 53 14.92 25.75 -16.67
C ASN A 53 13.63 26.59 -16.74
N GLY A 54 13.43 27.67 -15.98
CA GLY A 54 12.22 28.50 -16.13
C GLY A 54 11.81 29.33 -14.91
N ASP A 55 10.60 29.89 -14.94
CA ASP A 55 10.04 30.74 -13.89
C ASP A 55 9.93 29.97 -12.56
N VAL A 56 10.72 30.41 -11.58
CA VAL A 56 11.13 29.63 -10.41
C VAL A 56 9.94 29.20 -9.52
N SER A 57 8.89 30.01 -9.41
CA SER A 57 7.78 29.75 -8.46
C SER A 57 6.80 28.65 -8.92
N ASP A 58 6.50 28.58 -10.20
CA ASP A 58 5.53 27.62 -10.73
C ASP A 58 6.15 26.22 -10.89
N ILE A 59 7.43 26.15 -11.31
CA ILE A 59 8.16 24.89 -11.46
C ILE A 59 8.35 24.19 -10.10
N HIS A 60 8.65 24.92 -9.05
CA HIS A 60 8.81 24.35 -7.71
C HIS A 60 7.52 23.74 -7.20
N ARG A 61 6.41 24.40 -7.42
CA ARG A 61 5.09 23.92 -7.00
C ARG A 61 4.68 22.67 -7.78
N GLU A 62 4.87 22.65 -9.10
CA GLU A 62 4.58 21.48 -9.92
C GLU A 62 5.44 20.29 -9.51
N PHE A 63 6.74 20.49 -9.28
CA PHE A 63 7.63 19.43 -8.84
C PHE A 63 7.25 18.86 -7.46
N ALA A 64 6.87 19.70 -6.51
CA ALA A 64 6.41 19.25 -5.20
C ALA A 64 5.14 18.39 -5.30
N GLN A 65 4.20 18.80 -6.16
CA GLN A 65 2.98 18.06 -6.43
C GLN A 65 3.27 16.73 -7.13
N ASP A 66 4.16 16.73 -8.10
CA ASP A 66 4.57 15.52 -8.82
C ASP A 66 5.28 14.52 -7.90
N LEU A 67 6.19 14.99 -7.05
CA LEU A 67 6.89 14.14 -6.07
C LEU A 67 5.89 13.49 -5.10
N ASN A 68 4.98 14.26 -4.57
CA ASN A 68 3.94 13.79 -3.67
C ASN A 68 3.02 12.78 -4.36
N SER A 69 2.63 13.05 -5.60
CA SER A 69 1.84 12.18 -6.46
C SER A 69 2.53 10.84 -6.72
N VAL A 70 3.83 10.85 -7.00
CA VAL A 70 4.65 9.63 -7.20
C VAL A 70 4.69 8.77 -5.94
N ILE A 71 4.86 9.38 -4.76
CA ILE A 71 4.88 8.66 -3.48
C ILE A 71 3.53 7.98 -3.23
N TYR A 72 2.42 8.69 -3.45
CA TYR A 72 1.09 8.15 -3.27
C TYR A 72 0.75 7.06 -4.26
N PHE A 73 1.08 7.27 -5.53
CA PHE A 73 0.90 6.26 -6.55
C PHE A 73 1.72 5.00 -6.23
N GLY A 74 2.99 5.16 -5.85
CA GLY A 74 3.88 4.07 -5.47
C GLY A 74 3.36 3.30 -4.26
N ALA A 75 2.97 3.97 -3.19
CA ALA A 75 2.41 3.34 -1.99
C ALA A 75 1.08 2.64 -2.28
N GLY A 76 0.21 3.25 -3.09
CA GLY A 76 -1.05 2.67 -3.54
C GLY A 76 -0.82 1.41 -4.38
N LEU A 77 0.11 1.45 -5.31
CA LEU A 77 0.46 0.32 -6.17
C LEU A 77 1.04 -0.85 -5.34
N ILE A 78 1.94 -0.56 -4.40
CA ILE A 78 2.49 -1.57 -3.47
C ILE A 78 1.37 -2.20 -2.65
N SER A 79 0.46 -1.39 -2.12
CA SER A 79 -0.70 -1.88 -1.37
C SER A 79 -1.57 -2.83 -2.21
N LEU A 80 -1.89 -2.46 -3.46
CA LEU A 80 -2.66 -3.29 -4.37
C LEU A 80 -1.96 -4.60 -4.71
N ILE A 81 -0.65 -4.56 -4.99
CA ILE A 81 0.14 -5.77 -5.27
C ILE A 81 0.15 -6.69 -4.05
N LEU A 82 0.41 -6.17 -2.85
CA LEU A 82 0.42 -6.98 -1.64
C LEU A 82 -0.95 -7.60 -1.35
N SER A 83 -2.02 -6.84 -1.49
CA SER A 83 -3.40 -7.33 -1.29
C SER A 83 -3.77 -8.42 -2.32
N THR A 84 -3.43 -8.22 -3.59
CA THR A 84 -3.71 -9.20 -4.66
C THR A 84 -2.87 -10.47 -4.54
N LEU A 85 -1.67 -10.38 -3.99
CA LEU A 85 -0.84 -11.57 -3.71
C LEU A 85 -1.26 -12.30 -2.44
N TYR A 86 -1.76 -11.57 -1.44
CA TYR A 86 -2.16 -12.12 -0.15
C TYR A 86 -3.45 -12.96 -0.27
N ILE A 87 -4.52 -12.40 -0.87
CA ILE A 87 -5.86 -13.01 -0.92
C ILE A 87 -5.84 -14.46 -1.44
N PRO A 88 -5.20 -14.77 -2.60
CA PRO A 88 -5.17 -16.14 -3.11
C PRO A 88 -4.24 -17.06 -2.32
N LYS A 89 -3.23 -16.52 -1.63
CA LYS A 89 -2.24 -17.32 -0.89
C LYS A 89 -2.73 -17.77 0.48
N THR A 90 -3.56 -16.98 1.15
CA THR A 90 -3.90 -17.20 2.56
C THR A 90 -4.59 -18.54 2.80
N LEU A 91 -5.63 -18.89 2.02
CA LEU A 91 -6.32 -20.17 2.16
C LEU A 91 -5.51 -21.37 1.61
N ARG A 92 -4.75 -21.12 0.54
CA ARG A 92 -3.89 -22.16 -0.04
C ARG A 92 -2.81 -22.58 0.94
N LYS A 93 -2.17 -21.64 1.62
CA LYS A 93 -1.13 -21.91 2.60
C LYS A 93 -1.66 -22.78 3.74
N GLU A 94 -2.80 -22.45 4.32
CA GLU A 94 -3.44 -23.25 5.36
C GLU A 94 -3.77 -24.68 4.92
N ARG A 95 -4.17 -24.85 3.66
CA ARG A 95 -4.46 -26.19 3.10
C ARG A 95 -3.17 -27.00 2.88
N GLN A 96 -2.09 -26.38 2.44
CA GLN A 96 -0.81 -27.04 2.20
C GLN A 96 -0.10 -27.43 3.50
N GLU A 97 -0.21 -26.61 4.54
CA GLU A 97 0.39 -26.87 5.86
C GLU A 97 -0.45 -27.84 6.72
N GLY A 98 -1.63 -28.28 6.24
CA GLY A 98 -2.53 -29.16 6.99
C GLY A 98 -3.18 -28.51 8.20
N SER A 99 -2.92 -27.23 8.45
CA SER A 99 -3.44 -26.47 9.59
C SER A 99 -4.96 -26.22 9.49
N SER A 100 -5.56 -26.42 8.33
CA SER A 100 -7.00 -26.23 8.10
C SER A 100 -7.88 -27.12 8.98
N MET A 101 -7.43 -28.34 9.30
CA MET A 101 -8.16 -29.23 10.23
C MET A 101 -8.14 -28.71 11.66
N PHE A 102 -7.00 -28.18 12.11
CA PHE A 102 -6.87 -27.57 13.43
C PHE A 102 -7.79 -26.35 13.60
N TRP A 103 -7.85 -25.48 12.58
CA TRP A 103 -8.71 -24.30 12.61
C TRP A 103 -10.19 -24.62 12.57
N ARG A 104 -10.59 -25.72 11.91
CA ARG A 104 -11.96 -26.22 11.91
C ARG A 104 -12.41 -26.81 13.25
N SER A 105 -11.49 -27.24 14.10
CA SER A 105 -11.82 -27.72 15.45
C SER A 105 -12.04 -26.59 16.46
N MET A 106 -11.67 -25.36 16.12
CA MET A 106 -11.95 -24.21 16.97
C MET A 106 -13.41 -23.74 16.83
N PRO A 107 -14.02 -23.20 17.90
CA PRO A 107 -15.40 -22.71 17.89
C PRO A 107 -15.51 -21.34 17.18
N VAL A 108 -15.02 -21.26 15.95
CA VAL A 108 -15.03 -20.04 15.12
C VAL A 108 -15.83 -20.32 13.86
N SER A 109 -16.75 -19.43 13.49
CA SER A 109 -17.54 -19.60 12.27
C SER A 109 -16.67 -19.39 11.01
N ASN A 110 -16.97 -20.16 9.95
CA ASN A 110 -16.30 -20.00 8.66
C ASN A 110 -16.42 -18.55 8.12
N ALA A 111 -17.57 -17.92 8.33
CA ALA A 111 -17.79 -16.52 7.91
C ALA A 111 -16.82 -15.56 8.62
N MET A 112 -16.54 -15.78 9.90
CA MET A 112 -15.61 -14.98 10.66
C MET A 112 -14.17 -15.16 10.13
N THR A 113 -13.77 -16.40 9.84
CA THR A 113 -12.44 -16.68 9.27
C THR A 113 -12.25 -15.99 7.91
N HIS A 114 -13.23 -16.09 7.01
CA HIS A 114 -13.16 -15.41 5.72
C HIS A 114 -13.22 -13.88 5.86
N GLY A 115 -14.03 -13.37 6.79
CA GLY A 115 -14.12 -11.94 7.10
C GLY A 115 -12.80 -11.36 7.58
N VAL A 116 -12.09 -12.07 8.49
CA VAL A 116 -10.77 -11.65 8.98
C VAL A 116 -9.74 -11.63 7.86
N LYS A 117 -9.72 -12.64 6.98
CA LYS A 117 -8.80 -12.68 5.83
C LYS A 117 -9.07 -11.58 4.81
N LEU A 118 -10.33 -11.32 4.49
CA LEU A 118 -10.71 -10.20 3.64
C LEU A 118 -10.36 -8.86 4.28
N GLY A 119 -10.66 -8.69 5.58
CA GLY A 119 -10.31 -7.50 6.34
C GLY A 119 -8.80 -7.27 6.39
N PHE A 120 -8.01 -8.33 6.56
CA PHE A 120 -6.56 -8.23 6.52
C PHE A 120 -6.06 -7.77 5.15
N GLY A 121 -6.52 -8.41 4.07
CA GLY A 121 -6.12 -8.07 2.69
C GLY A 121 -6.57 -6.68 2.23
N LEU A 122 -7.79 -6.28 2.57
CA LEU A 122 -8.41 -5.05 2.06
C LEU A 122 -8.33 -3.84 3.01
N VAL A 123 -8.04 -4.05 4.29
CA VAL A 123 -7.97 -2.96 5.28
C VAL A 123 -6.58 -2.87 5.92
N VAL A 124 -6.06 -3.99 6.46
CA VAL A 124 -4.79 -3.96 7.22
C VAL A 124 -3.60 -3.69 6.30
N ILE A 125 -3.53 -4.33 5.13
CA ILE A 125 -2.43 -4.09 4.18
C ILE A 125 -2.45 -2.63 3.69
N PRO A 126 -3.57 -2.06 3.21
CA PRO A 126 -3.64 -0.63 2.89
C PRO A 126 -3.31 0.30 4.06
N ALA A 127 -3.71 -0.06 5.29
CA ALA A 127 -3.36 0.72 6.48
C ALA A 127 -1.86 0.75 6.73
N ILE A 128 -1.15 -0.37 6.57
CA ILE A 128 0.31 -0.45 6.68
C ILE A 128 0.98 0.44 5.61
N CYS A 129 0.48 0.41 4.37
CA CYS A 129 0.98 1.27 3.30
C CYS A 129 0.65 2.75 3.54
N ALA A 130 -0.50 3.05 4.15
CA ALA A 130 -0.83 4.42 4.57
C ALA A 130 0.10 4.94 5.67
N LEU A 131 0.54 4.09 6.59
CA LEU A 131 1.56 4.46 7.58
C LEU A 131 2.91 4.77 6.92
N LEU A 132 3.25 4.09 5.81
CA LEU A 132 4.45 4.41 5.04
C LEU A 132 4.36 5.80 4.41
N VAL A 133 3.19 6.19 3.88
CA VAL A 133 2.94 7.54 3.35
C VAL A 133 3.04 8.57 4.47
N LEU A 134 2.41 8.33 5.62
CA LEU A 134 2.51 9.21 6.78
C LEU A 134 3.96 9.42 7.20
N PHE A 135 4.76 8.36 7.21
CA PHE A 135 6.17 8.42 7.56
C PHE A 135 6.97 9.26 6.54
N ALA A 136 6.72 9.07 5.25
CA ALA A 136 7.36 9.85 4.19
C ALA A 136 7.00 11.35 4.29
N ASP A 137 5.72 11.68 4.43
CA ASP A 137 5.25 13.06 4.62
C ASP A 137 5.84 13.70 5.87
N PHE A 138 5.98 12.93 6.95
CA PHE A 138 6.61 13.40 8.17
C PHE A 138 8.10 13.72 7.97
N LEU A 139 8.83 12.89 7.23
CA LEU A 139 10.24 13.17 6.89
C LEU A 139 10.37 14.44 6.06
N PHE A 140 9.50 14.66 5.08
CA PHE A 140 9.48 15.89 4.29
C PHE A 140 9.14 17.11 5.14
N TRP A 141 8.20 16.99 6.07
CA TRP A 141 7.90 18.06 7.01
C TRP A 141 9.12 18.42 7.88
N VAL A 142 9.85 17.43 8.38
CA VAL A 142 11.10 17.67 9.15
C VAL A 142 12.16 18.37 8.29
N LEU A 143 12.31 17.97 7.02
CA LEU A 143 13.20 18.68 6.08
C LEU A 143 12.78 20.13 5.90
N ASN A 144 11.49 20.38 5.72
CA ASN A 144 10.98 21.73 5.55
C ASN A 144 11.24 22.62 6.77
N VAL A 145 11.05 22.10 7.98
CA VAL A 145 11.29 22.86 9.24
C VAL A 145 12.77 23.09 9.50
N SER A 146 13.63 22.15 9.07
CA SER A 146 15.07 22.16 9.39
C SER A 146 15.92 22.86 8.34
N SER A 147 15.41 23.05 7.12
CA SER A 147 16.15 23.66 6.03
C SER A 147 15.91 25.18 5.94
N GLU A 148 16.93 25.89 5.51
CA GLU A 148 16.79 27.31 5.16
C GLU A 148 15.78 27.49 4.01
N GLN A 149 15.21 28.69 3.88
CA GLN A 149 14.02 29.04 3.05
C GLN A 149 13.91 28.41 1.64
N GLN A 150 15.03 27.95 1.09
CA GLN A 150 15.09 27.41 -0.27
C GLN A 150 14.42 26.03 -0.44
N LEU A 151 14.58 25.12 0.53
CA LEU A 151 13.95 23.79 0.49
C LEU A 151 12.46 23.81 0.85
N ALA A 152 12.05 24.82 1.62
CA ALA A 152 10.64 25.03 1.97
C ALA A 152 9.74 25.28 0.73
N LEU A 153 10.32 25.74 -0.38
CA LEU A 153 9.60 25.95 -1.64
C LEU A 153 9.37 24.67 -2.44
N ILE A 154 10.19 23.63 -2.21
CA ILE A 154 10.15 22.38 -2.98
C ILE A 154 9.22 21.33 -2.33
N VAL A 155 8.79 21.52 -1.08
CA VAL A 155 8.04 20.54 -0.32
C VAL A 155 6.67 21.11 0.06
N GLU A 156 5.60 20.39 -0.28
CA GLU A 156 4.23 20.78 0.06
C GLU A 156 3.90 20.66 1.57
N GLN A 157 4.69 19.87 2.31
CA GLN A 157 4.45 19.55 3.72
C GLN A 157 4.83 20.73 4.63
N GLN A 158 4.08 21.82 4.56
CA GLN A 158 4.33 23.05 5.33
C GLN A 158 3.88 22.96 6.79
N SER A 159 2.94 22.08 7.13
CA SER A 159 2.41 21.93 8.48
C SER A 159 2.06 20.49 8.83
N LEU A 160 2.12 20.15 10.14
CA LEU A 160 1.67 18.84 10.63
C LEU A 160 0.19 18.58 10.32
N PHE A 161 -0.63 19.61 10.26
CA PHE A 161 -2.03 19.49 9.88
C PHE A 161 -2.17 19.04 8.42
N TYR A 162 -1.34 19.56 7.54
CA TYR A 162 -1.28 19.12 6.14
C TYR A 162 -0.90 17.64 6.04
N VAL A 163 0.16 17.22 6.71
CA VAL A 163 0.61 15.81 6.77
C VAL A 163 -0.52 14.88 7.21
N LEU A 164 -1.23 15.24 8.28
CA LEU A 164 -2.31 14.42 8.81
C LEU A 164 -3.53 14.39 7.87
N SER A 165 -3.93 15.52 7.30
CA SER A 165 -5.06 15.59 6.36
C SER A 165 -4.78 14.81 5.10
N ASN A 166 -3.56 14.89 4.57
CA ASN A 166 -3.09 14.21 3.39
C ASN A 166 -3.09 12.68 3.59
N TRP A 167 -2.59 12.23 4.74
CA TRP A 167 -2.65 10.82 5.14
C TRP A 167 -4.11 10.32 5.22
N LEU A 168 -5.03 11.10 5.80
CA LEU A 168 -6.44 10.72 5.88
C LEU A 168 -7.09 10.62 4.50
N VAL A 169 -6.78 11.55 3.60
CA VAL A 169 -7.27 11.52 2.21
C VAL A 169 -6.73 10.30 1.48
N PHE A 170 -5.43 9.99 1.61
CA PHE A 170 -4.84 8.79 1.02
C PHE A 170 -5.50 7.52 1.56
N PHE A 171 -5.62 7.41 2.89
CA PHE A 171 -6.26 6.25 3.53
C PHE A 171 -7.71 6.10 3.08
N GLY A 172 -8.48 7.21 3.01
CA GLY A 172 -9.85 7.20 2.50
C GLY A 172 -9.95 6.71 1.05
N ARG A 173 -9.06 7.17 0.17
CA ARG A 173 -8.97 6.68 -1.21
C ARG A 173 -8.68 5.18 -1.27
N MET A 174 -7.77 4.68 -0.43
CA MET A 174 -7.46 3.26 -0.36
C MET A 174 -8.66 2.43 0.15
N MET A 175 -9.44 2.96 1.09
CA MET A 175 -10.67 2.29 1.56
C MET A 175 -11.75 2.23 0.46
N LEU A 176 -11.90 3.27 -0.35
CA LEU A 176 -12.80 3.23 -1.51
C LEU A 176 -12.36 2.18 -2.55
N ILE A 177 -11.06 2.12 -2.85
CA ILE A 177 -10.51 1.09 -3.74
C ILE A 177 -10.76 -0.31 -3.17
N ALA A 178 -10.54 -0.51 -1.85
CA ALA A 178 -10.80 -1.77 -1.18
C ALA A 178 -12.28 -2.20 -1.29
N LEU A 179 -13.20 -1.25 -1.18
CA LEU A 179 -14.63 -1.51 -1.34
C LEU A 179 -14.97 -1.96 -2.77
N VAL A 180 -14.40 -1.31 -3.78
CA VAL A 180 -14.57 -1.71 -5.20
C VAL A 180 -13.96 -3.09 -5.47
N LEU A 181 -12.83 -3.41 -4.84
CA LEU A 181 -12.15 -4.70 -4.98
C LEU A 181 -12.79 -5.83 -4.16
N LEU A 182 -13.67 -5.53 -3.22
CA LEU A 182 -14.29 -6.51 -2.33
C LEU A 182 -14.98 -7.66 -3.08
N PRO A 183 -15.82 -7.44 -4.12
CA PRO A 183 -16.44 -8.53 -4.86
C PRO A 183 -15.40 -9.41 -5.58
N LEU A 184 -14.36 -8.80 -6.17
CA LEU A 184 -13.28 -9.55 -6.81
C LEU A 184 -12.48 -10.36 -5.78
N ALA A 185 -12.20 -9.79 -4.62
CA ALA A 185 -11.50 -10.45 -3.52
C ALA A 185 -12.29 -11.67 -2.99
N THR A 186 -13.61 -11.54 -2.82
CA THR A 186 -14.47 -12.65 -2.39
C THR A 186 -14.50 -13.79 -3.41
N VAL A 187 -14.62 -13.48 -4.70
CA VAL A 187 -14.56 -14.46 -5.78
C VAL A 187 -13.19 -15.15 -5.82
N THR A 188 -12.10 -14.38 -5.71
CA THR A 188 -10.73 -14.91 -5.67
C THR A 188 -10.53 -15.85 -4.49
N LEU A 189 -11.05 -15.49 -3.33
CA LEU A 189 -10.98 -16.30 -2.11
C LEU A 189 -11.78 -17.61 -2.25
N ALA A 190 -12.96 -17.57 -2.88
CA ALA A 190 -13.75 -18.75 -3.16
C ALA A 190 -13.05 -19.70 -4.14
N ILE A 191 -12.52 -19.18 -5.26
CA ILE A 191 -11.79 -19.96 -6.27
C ILE A 191 -10.48 -20.54 -5.68
N SER A 192 -9.83 -19.84 -4.76
CA SER A 192 -8.61 -20.29 -4.05
C SER A 192 -8.83 -21.58 -3.24
N GLN A 193 -10.06 -21.89 -2.87
CA GLN A 193 -10.40 -23.17 -2.23
C GLN A 193 -10.38 -24.35 -3.20
N LEU A 194 -10.66 -24.10 -4.48
CA LEU A 194 -10.83 -25.15 -5.50
C LEU A 194 -9.57 -25.36 -6.33
N VAL A 195 -8.84 -24.28 -6.64
CA VAL A 195 -7.75 -24.28 -7.61
C VAL A 195 -6.44 -23.79 -7.00
N ASN A 196 -5.32 -24.36 -7.48
CA ASN A 196 -3.96 -24.00 -7.02
C ASN A 196 -3.48 -22.63 -7.52
N SER A 197 -4.08 -22.06 -8.59
CA SER A 197 -3.71 -20.77 -9.18
C SER A 197 -4.95 -19.93 -9.49
N PRO A 198 -5.62 -19.36 -8.46
CA PRO A 198 -6.91 -18.67 -8.63
C PRO A 198 -6.80 -17.43 -9.52
N LEU A 199 -5.70 -16.68 -9.46
CA LEU A 199 -5.50 -15.51 -10.32
C LEU A 199 -5.44 -15.88 -11.80
N LEU A 200 -4.79 -16.99 -12.15
CA LEU A 200 -4.70 -17.47 -13.52
C LEU A 200 -6.08 -17.88 -14.05
N VAL A 201 -6.89 -18.55 -13.23
CA VAL A 201 -8.26 -18.93 -13.59
C VAL A 201 -9.14 -17.70 -13.84
N ILE A 202 -9.06 -16.69 -12.96
CA ILE A 202 -9.81 -15.44 -13.13
C ILE A 202 -9.38 -14.73 -14.42
N PHE A 203 -8.08 -14.69 -14.69
CA PHE A 203 -7.56 -14.07 -15.91
C PHE A 203 -8.04 -14.79 -17.17
N ILE A 204 -7.93 -16.12 -17.22
CA ILE A 204 -8.42 -16.92 -18.36
C ILE A 204 -9.92 -16.78 -18.52
N SER A 205 -10.70 -16.85 -17.43
CA SER A 205 -12.16 -16.72 -17.50
C SER A 205 -12.60 -15.35 -17.99
N SER A 206 -11.91 -14.27 -17.59
CA SER A 206 -12.21 -12.92 -18.08
C SER A 206 -11.92 -12.76 -19.57
N TYR A 207 -10.84 -13.36 -20.06
CA TYR A 207 -10.53 -13.40 -21.49
C TYR A 207 -11.54 -14.24 -22.29
N ALA A 208 -11.96 -15.40 -21.76
CA ALA A 208 -12.95 -16.25 -22.39
C ALA A 208 -14.30 -15.54 -22.51
N ILE A 209 -14.74 -14.84 -21.47
CA ILE A 209 -15.98 -14.05 -21.48
C ILE A 209 -15.88 -12.92 -22.51
N LYS A 210 -14.76 -12.19 -22.54
CA LYS A 210 -14.54 -11.14 -23.53
C LYS A 210 -14.59 -11.70 -24.97
N PHE A 211 -13.93 -12.82 -25.22
CA PHE A 211 -13.92 -13.45 -26.55
C PHE A 211 -15.33 -13.90 -26.97
N LEU A 212 -16.07 -14.52 -26.05
CA LEU A 212 -17.47 -14.92 -26.32
C LEU A 212 -18.38 -13.70 -26.58
N SER A 213 -18.20 -12.61 -25.83
CA SER A 213 -19.01 -11.40 -26.06
C SER A 213 -18.78 -10.79 -27.44
N VAL A 214 -17.53 -10.80 -27.93
CA VAL A 214 -17.19 -10.31 -29.27
C VAL A 214 -17.63 -11.27 -30.38
N ALA A 215 -17.72 -12.57 -30.08
CA ALA A 215 -18.19 -13.58 -31.07
C ALA A 215 -19.70 -13.65 -31.21
N VAL A 216 -20.46 -13.15 -30.20
CA VAL A 216 -21.95 -13.21 -30.19
C VAL A 216 -22.58 -11.87 -30.60
N PHE A 217 -21.86 -10.75 -30.47
CA PHE A 217 -22.28 -9.41 -30.88
C PHE A 217 -21.40 -8.85 -32.00
#